data_498bc950bf63c2eba11e99790624412c
#
_entry.id   498bc950bf63c2eba11e99790624412c
#
_cell.length_a   1.000
_cell.length_b   1.000
_cell.length_c   1.000
_cell.angle_alpha   90.00
_cell.angle_beta   90.00
_cell.angle_gamma   90.00
#
_symmetry.space_group_name_H-M   'P 1'
#
loop_
_entity.id
_entity.type
_entity.pdbx_description
1 polymer ?
#
loop_
_entity_poly.entity_id
_entity_poly.type
_entity_poly.pdbx_seq_one_letter_code
_entity_poly.pdbx_strand_id
1 'polypeptide(L)'
;MIRLQDIADMAGVSRTTVSNVINGNTKRVSQKTIDKITAILKEQNYVPNMGSMMLSGHGSRIIGVVLGFTYAHGMQSLQDPFVGELIGTIQMEMEENGYYVMLIGGESIQNVVDIASKWNVEGLIILGYNEEQYHNLSHRLNKKMILIDAYPKGTYTFQNVGIDDYSGGYQIGEYLYSCGYKLSLIHI
;
A
#
# COMPACT_ATOMS: atom_id res chain seq x y z
N MET A 1 4.24 11.25 -27.49
CA MET A 1 3.20 11.02 -26.47
C MET A 1 2.25 12.21 -26.55
N ILE A 2 0.96 11.99 -26.73
CA ILE A 2 -0.07 13.04 -26.84
C ILE A 2 -0.20 13.77 -25.50
N ARG A 3 -0.38 15.08 -25.52
CA ARG A 3 -0.51 15.93 -24.33
C ARG A 3 -1.97 16.26 -24.07
N LEU A 4 -2.28 16.64 -22.84
CA LEU A 4 -3.62 17.10 -22.46
C LEU A 4 -4.10 18.29 -23.31
N GLN A 5 -3.17 19.16 -23.73
CA GLN A 5 -3.48 20.29 -24.62
C GLN A 5 -3.93 19.81 -26.00
N ASP A 6 -3.28 18.81 -26.56
CA ASP A 6 -3.63 18.27 -27.88
C ASP A 6 -5.07 17.68 -27.88
N ILE A 7 -5.44 17.02 -26.77
CA ILE A 7 -6.83 16.52 -26.57
C ILE A 7 -7.82 17.70 -26.47
N ALA A 8 -7.44 18.76 -25.76
CA ALA A 8 -8.28 19.94 -25.62
C ALA A 8 -8.53 20.63 -26.98
N ASP A 9 -7.50 20.74 -27.81
CA ASP A 9 -7.55 21.32 -29.14
C ASP A 9 -8.44 20.47 -30.07
N MET A 10 -8.29 19.14 -30.06
CA MET A 10 -9.14 18.21 -30.81
C MET A 10 -10.61 18.27 -30.37
N ALA A 11 -10.85 18.41 -29.07
CA ALA A 11 -12.20 18.51 -28.52
C ALA A 11 -12.83 19.91 -28.74
N GLY A 12 -12.03 20.94 -29.01
CA GLY A 12 -12.47 22.33 -29.11
C GLY A 12 -12.88 22.93 -27.76
N VAL A 13 -12.18 22.54 -26.69
CA VAL A 13 -12.45 22.96 -25.30
C VAL A 13 -11.17 23.41 -24.61
N SER A 14 -11.29 23.98 -23.40
CA SER A 14 -10.11 24.29 -22.59
C SER A 14 -9.44 23.04 -22.01
N ARG A 15 -8.14 23.14 -21.77
CA ARG A 15 -7.38 22.09 -21.05
C ARG A 15 -8.01 21.77 -19.68
N THR A 16 -8.54 22.78 -18.99
CA THR A 16 -9.24 22.61 -17.71
C THR A 16 -10.51 21.76 -17.87
N THR A 17 -11.26 21.93 -18.97
CA THR A 17 -12.45 21.11 -19.25
C THR A 17 -12.09 19.66 -19.45
N VAL A 18 -11.03 19.36 -20.22
CA VAL A 18 -10.53 18.00 -20.40
C VAL A 18 -10.06 17.39 -19.07
N SER A 19 -9.30 18.16 -18.29
CA SER A 19 -8.85 17.73 -16.95
C SER A 19 -10.03 17.42 -16.03
N ASN A 20 -11.07 18.24 -16.04
CA ASN A 20 -12.28 18.01 -15.25
C ASN A 20 -13.00 16.71 -15.66
N VAL A 21 -13.08 16.41 -16.95
CA VAL A 21 -13.70 15.16 -17.44
C VAL A 21 -12.87 13.94 -17.01
N ILE A 22 -11.56 13.99 -17.16
CA ILE A 22 -10.65 12.91 -16.76
C ILE A 22 -10.77 12.63 -15.25
N ASN A 23 -10.91 13.69 -14.47
CA ASN A 23 -10.97 13.61 -13.01
C ASN A 23 -12.39 13.43 -12.44
N GLY A 24 -13.39 13.23 -13.27
CA GLY A 24 -14.78 13.03 -12.84
C GLY A 24 -15.49 14.30 -12.35
N ASN A 25 -14.86 15.45 -12.43
CA ASN A 25 -15.43 16.76 -12.03
C ASN A 25 -16.38 17.34 -13.10
N THR A 26 -17.41 16.58 -13.46
CA THR A 26 -18.24 16.83 -14.63
C THR A 26 -19.46 17.73 -14.39
N LYS A 27 -19.71 18.18 -13.15
CA LYS A 27 -20.92 18.96 -12.76
C LYS A 27 -21.22 20.17 -13.64
N ARG A 28 -20.21 20.77 -14.28
CA ARG A 28 -20.32 21.95 -15.13
C ARG A 28 -20.01 21.67 -16.61
N VAL A 29 -19.97 20.41 -17.00
CA VAL A 29 -19.66 19.99 -18.38
C VAL A 29 -20.88 19.28 -18.97
N SER A 30 -21.27 19.66 -20.19
CA SER A 30 -22.41 19.00 -20.86
C SER A 30 -22.09 17.55 -21.20
N GLN A 31 -23.09 16.67 -21.18
CA GLN A 31 -22.92 15.26 -21.52
C GLN A 31 -22.29 15.08 -22.91
N LYS A 32 -22.75 15.86 -23.90
CA LYS A 32 -22.19 15.88 -25.26
C LYS A 32 -20.66 16.16 -25.26
N THR A 33 -20.21 17.07 -24.39
CA THR A 33 -18.78 17.40 -24.29
C THR A 33 -18.00 16.28 -23.60
N ILE A 34 -18.60 15.66 -22.58
CA ILE A 34 -18.00 14.50 -21.89
C ILE A 34 -17.79 13.37 -22.86
N ASP A 35 -18.84 13.01 -23.62
CA ASP A 35 -18.81 11.91 -24.60
C ASP A 35 -17.76 12.16 -25.69
N LYS A 36 -17.69 13.41 -26.19
CA LYS A 36 -16.67 13.80 -27.18
C LYS A 36 -15.25 13.64 -26.64
N ILE A 37 -14.99 14.15 -25.44
CA ILE A 37 -13.65 14.06 -24.83
C ILE A 37 -13.30 12.60 -24.57
N THR A 38 -14.22 11.80 -24.03
CA THR A 38 -14.01 10.38 -23.74
C THR A 38 -13.70 9.59 -25.01
N ALA A 39 -14.39 9.87 -26.13
CA ALA A 39 -14.10 9.23 -27.41
C ALA A 39 -12.68 9.57 -27.89
N ILE A 40 -12.28 10.84 -27.84
CA ILE A 40 -10.93 11.28 -28.23
C ILE A 40 -9.86 10.63 -27.35
N LEU A 41 -10.06 10.60 -26.01
CA LEU A 41 -9.12 9.96 -25.08
C LEU A 41 -8.91 8.48 -25.44
N LYS A 42 -9.99 7.77 -25.76
CA LYS A 42 -9.96 6.36 -26.16
C LYS A 42 -9.26 6.18 -27.51
N GLU A 43 -9.61 6.97 -28.52
CA GLU A 43 -9.01 6.90 -29.85
C GLU A 43 -7.51 7.17 -29.83
N GLN A 44 -7.09 8.13 -29.02
CA GLN A 44 -5.70 8.52 -28.88
C GLN A 44 -4.91 7.68 -27.85
N ASN A 45 -5.55 6.67 -27.27
CA ASN A 45 -4.95 5.86 -26.18
C ASN A 45 -4.28 6.73 -25.09
N TYR A 46 -4.95 7.84 -24.72
CA TYR A 46 -4.40 8.77 -23.74
C TYR A 46 -4.50 8.19 -22.35
N VAL A 47 -3.35 8.04 -21.69
CA VAL A 47 -3.25 7.66 -20.28
C VAL A 47 -2.81 8.87 -19.47
N PRO A 48 -3.59 9.29 -18.46
CA PRO A 48 -3.21 10.39 -17.59
C PRO A 48 -1.87 10.12 -16.90
N ASN A 49 -0.97 11.11 -16.90
CA ASN A 49 0.30 11.00 -16.18
C ASN A 49 0.05 11.16 -14.68
N MET A 50 0.55 10.21 -13.88
CA MET A 50 0.40 10.22 -12.41
C MET A 50 0.91 11.51 -11.76
N GLY A 51 2.05 12.05 -12.22
CA GLY A 51 2.56 13.34 -11.73
C GLY A 51 1.57 14.49 -11.95
N SER A 52 0.83 14.50 -13.07
CA SER A 52 -0.21 15.48 -13.34
C SER A 52 -1.43 15.29 -12.43
N MET A 53 -1.79 14.05 -12.12
CA MET A 53 -2.88 13.72 -11.20
C MET A 53 -2.55 14.11 -9.76
N MET A 54 -1.34 13.86 -9.30
CA MET A 54 -0.84 14.27 -7.98
C MET A 54 -0.90 15.79 -7.80
N LEU A 55 -0.46 16.55 -8.82
CA LEU A 55 -0.52 18.02 -8.80
C LEU A 55 -1.96 18.56 -8.78
N SER A 56 -2.92 17.77 -9.26
CA SER A 56 -4.34 18.14 -9.25
C SER A 56 -5.06 17.79 -7.93
N GLY A 57 -4.33 17.32 -6.91
CA GLY A 57 -4.88 17.02 -5.59
C GLY A 57 -5.57 15.65 -5.45
N HIS A 58 -5.40 14.76 -6.43
CA HIS A 58 -6.04 13.42 -6.44
C HIS A 58 -5.25 12.34 -5.68
N GLY A 59 -4.20 12.73 -4.96
CA GLY A 59 -3.30 11.80 -4.27
C GLY A 59 -2.41 11.00 -5.23
N SER A 60 -1.58 10.12 -4.68
CA SER A 60 -0.72 9.24 -5.47
C SER A 60 -1.37 7.91 -5.79
N ARG A 61 -2.36 7.52 -5.01
CA ARG A 61 -2.94 6.18 -4.99
C ARG A 61 -1.89 5.08 -4.80
N ILE A 62 -0.80 5.39 -4.13
CA ILE A 62 0.27 4.44 -3.84
C ILE A 62 0.19 4.05 -2.37
N ILE A 63 0.13 2.75 -2.11
CA ILE A 63 0.30 2.15 -0.79
C ILE A 63 1.69 1.52 -0.74
N GLY A 64 2.49 1.92 0.25
CA GLY A 64 3.80 1.33 0.48
C GLY A 64 3.68 0.06 1.31
N VAL A 65 4.30 -1.02 0.86
CA VAL A 65 4.49 -2.24 1.65
C VAL A 65 5.94 -2.30 2.09
N VAL A 66 6.16 -2.11 3.38
CA VAL A 66 7.50 -2.06 3.98
C VAL A 66 7.88 -3.45 4.47
N LEU A 67 9.01 -3.98 3.99
CA LEU A 67 9.55 -5.27 4.39
C LEU A 67 10.74 -5.05 5.32
N GLY A 68 10.50 -5.12 6.63
CA GLY A 68 11.49 -4.87 7.69
C GLY A 68 12.25 -6.09 8.16
N PHE A 69 12.04 -7.23 7.50
CA PHE A 69 12.72 -8.47 7.89
C PHE A 69 14.15 -8.51 7.39
N THR A 70 15.06 -8.83 8.31
CA THR A 70 16.40 -9.31 7.96
C THR A 70 16.44 -10.80 8.28
N TYR A 71 16.38 -11.65 7.27
CA TYR A 71 16.48 -13.09 7.49
C TYR A 71 17.94 -13.47 7.76
N ALA A 72 18.13 -14.30 8.80
CA ALA A 72 19.38 -14.99 9.01
C ALA A 72 19.68 -15.84 7.76
N HIS A 73 20.93 -15.84 7.30
CA HIS A 73 21.42 -16.60 6.12
C HIS A 73 21.15 -15.98 4.73
N GLY A 74 20.89 -14.68 4.62
CA GLY A 74 20.84 -14.00 3.31
C GLY A 74 19.61 -14.33 2.46
N MET A 75 18.57 -14.96 3.03
CA MET A 75 17.30 -15.17 2.33
C MET A 75 16.58 -13.83 2.17
N GLN A 76 16.13 -13.55 0.96
CA GLN A 76 15.37 -12.33 0.69
C GLN A 76 13.92 -12.50 1.17
N SER A 77 13.33 -11.44 1.72
CA SER A 77 11.96 -11.47 2.26
C SER A 77 10.93 -12.04 1.28
N LEU A 78 11.09 -11.77 -0.01
CA LEU A 78 10.19 -12.29 -1.06
C LEU A 78 10.35 -13.78 -1.37
N GLN A 79 11.36 -14.44 -0.84
CA GLN A 79 11.54 -15.88 -0.99
C GLN A 79 10.76 -16.67 0.09
N ASP A 80 10.28 -15.97 1.11
CA ASP A 80 9.38 -16.57 2.10
C ASP A 80 7.99 -16.75 1.48
N PRO A 81 7.43 -17.99 1.43
CA PRO A 81 6.12 -18.25 0.84
C PRO A 81 4.99 -17.45 1.49
N PHE A 82 5.04 -17.25 2.81
CA PHE A 82 4.03 -16.46 3.54
C PHE A 82 4.05 -14.99 3.07
N VAL A 83 5.24 -14.40 3.01
CA VAL A 83 5.40 -13.02 2.54
C VAL A 83 4.98 -12.87 1.08
N GLY A 84 5.32 -13.83 0.23
CA GLY A 84 4.94 -13.84 -1.18
C GLY A 84 3.42 -13.88 -1.37
N GLU A 85 2.72 -14.77 -0.65
CA GLU A 85 1.26 -14.89 -0.70
C GLU A 85 0.57 -13.63 -0.15
N LEU A 86 1.06 -13.11 0.96
CA LEU A 86 0.53 -11.90 1.57
C LEU A 86 0.65 -10.69 0.64
N ILE A 87 1.80 -10.49 0.01
CA ILE A 87 2.00 -9.40 -0.96
C ILE A 87 1.10 -9.57 -2.17
N GLY A 88 0.96 -10.79 -2.68
CA GLY A 88 0.06 -11.09 -3.79
C GLY A 88 -1.40 -10.73 -3.45
N THR A 89 -1.86 -11.09 -2.26
CA THR A 89 -3.21 -10.75 -1.78
C THR A 89 -3.38 -9.23 -1.63
N ILE A 90 -2.42 -8.56 -1.00
CA ILE A 90 -2.44 -7.10 -0.87
C ILE A 90 -2.50 -6.43 -2.25
N GLN A 91 -1.72 -6.90 -3.21
CA GLN A 91 -1.67 -6.31 -4.55
C GLN A 91 -3.02 -6.45 -5.27
N MET A 92 -3.67 -7.60 -5.19
CA MET A 92 -5.00 -7.82 -5.78
C MET A 92 -6.05 -6.88 -5.17
N GLU A 93 -6.13 -6.81 -3.86
CA GLU A 93 -7.06 -5.92 -3.15
C GLU A 93 -6.82 -4.44 -3.46
N MET A 94 -5.55 -4.03 -3.53
CA MET A 94 -5.21 -2.64 -3.87
C MET A 94 -5.60 -2.31 -5.32
N GLU A 95 -5.37 -3.22 -6.26
CA GLU A 95 -5.72 -3.03 -7.68
C GLU A 95 -7.23 -2.92 -7.88
N GLU A 96 -8.04 -3.77 -7.24
CA GLU A 96 -9.50 -3.70 -7.27
C GLU A 96 -10.05 -2.36 -6.74
N ASN A 97 -9.34 -1.76 -5.79
CA ASN A 97 -9.68 -0.46 -5.22
C ASN A 97 -8.99 0.73 -5.92
N GLY A 98 -8.29 0.49 -7.03
CA GLY A 98 -7.63 1.52 -7.84
C GLY A 98 -6.38 2.11 -7.20
N TYR A 99 -5.71 1.35 -6.35
CA TYR A 99 -4.42 1.68 -5.75
C TYR A 99 -3.27 0.88 -6.39
N TYR A 100 -2.07 1.39 -6.24
CA TYR A 100 -0.83 0.74 -6.65
C TYR A 100 -0.02 0.35 -5.42
N VAL A 101 0.65 -0.79 -5.48
CA VAL A 101 1.54 -1.25 -4.40
C VAL A 101 2.98 -0.88 -4.74
N MET A 102 3.68 -0.28 -3.79
CA MET A 102 5.10 -0.01 -3.85
C MET A 102 5.82 -0.80 -2.75
N LEU A 103 6.68 -1.73 -3.12
CA LEU A 103 7.52 -2.45 -2.16
C LEU A 103 8.69 -1.55 -1.72
N ILE A 104 8.91 -1.47 -0.42
CA ILE A 104 9.94 -0.63 0.20
C ILE A 104 10.77 -1.49 1.14
N GLY A 105 12.10 -1.51 0.95
CA GLY A 105 13.01 -2.14 1.91
C GLY A 105 12.98 -1.42 3.25
N GLY A 106 12.70 -2.17 4.32
CA GLY A 106 12.46 -1.64 5.67
C GLY A 106 13.67 -1.66 6.60
N GLU A 107 14.85 -2.07 6.15
CA GLU A 107 16.06 -2.11 6.99
C GLU A 107 16.47 -0.74 7.53
N SER A 108 16.27 0.31 6.74
CA SER A 108 16.54 1.70 7.11
C SER A 108 15.26 2.51 7.20
N ILE A 109 14.91 2.96 8.40
CA ILE A 109 13.77 3.86 8.63
C ILE A 109 13.91 5.15 7.81
N GLN A 110 15.14 5.69 7.68
CA GLN A 110 15.39 6.88 6.86
C GLN A 110 15.02 6.63 5.40
N ASN A 111 15.40 5.49 4.85
CA ASN A 111 15.05 5.12 3.48
C ASN A 111 13.53 5.03 3.28
N VAL A 112 12.81 4.44 4.24
CA VAL A 112 11.34 4.38 4.20
C VAL A 112 10.72 5.77 4.19
N VAL A 113 11.20 6.67 5.06
CA VAL A 113 10.75 8.08 5.12
C VAL A 113 11.00 8.79 3.80
N ASP A 114 12.18 8.63 3.23
CA ASP A 114 12.58 9.29 1.98
C ASP A 114 11.73 8.82 0.80
N ILE A 115 11.54 7.51 0.66
CA ILE A 115 10.74 6.94 -0.43
C ILE A 115 9.28 7.33 -0.27
N ALA A 116 8.70 7.13 0.90
CA ALA A 116 7.29 7.44 1.18
C ALA A 116 6.98 8.92 0.94
N SER A 117 7.93 9.81 1.28
CA SER A 117 7.78 11.25 1.06
C SER A 117 7.94 11.62 -0.41
N LYS A 118 8.96 11.14 -1.10
CA LYS A 118 9.24 11.43 -2.53
C LYS A 118 8.10 10.99 -3.44
N TRP A 119 7.52 9.84 -3.18
CA TRP A 119 6.43 9.27 -3.97
C TRP A 119 5.04 9.65 -3.43
N ASN A 120 4.99 10.46 -2.37
CA ASN A 120 3.75 10.87 -1.71
C ASN A 120 2.82 9.67 -1.40
N VAL A 121 3.39 8.58 -0.88
CA VAL A 121 2.66 7.36 -0.51
C VAL A 121 1.52 7.71 0.44
N GLU A 122 0.31 7.17 0.22
CA GLU A 122 -0.88 7.54 0.99
C GLU A 122 -0.99 6.81 2.32
N GLY A 123 -0.45 5.59 2.39
CA GLY A 123 -0.41 4.78 3.59
C GLY A 123 0.68 3.72 3.51
N LEU A 124 0.98 3.10 4.65
CA LEU A 124 1.98 2.05 4.74
C LEU A 124 1.39 0.79 5.39
N ILE A 125 1.68 -0.35 4.80
CA ILE A 125 1.51 -1.68 5.38
C ILE A 125 2.91 -2.18 5.72
N ILE A 126 3.14 -2.54 6.98
CA ILE A 126 4.50 -2.76 7.49
C ILE A 126 4.60 -4.18 8.04
N LEU A 127 5.55 -4.94 7.52
CA LEU A 127 5.88 -6.27 7.98
C LEU A 127 7.25 -6.28 8.66
N GLY A 128 7.34 -6.96 9.79
CA GLY A 128 8.63 -7.21 10.46
C GLY A 128 9.19 -6.05 11.27
N TYR A 129 8.40 -5.01 11.55
CA TYR A 129 8.80 -3.97 12.49
C TYR A 129 8.37 -4.32 13.91
N ASN A 130 9.23 -3.99 14.86
CA ASN A 130 8.88 -3.95 16.27
C ASN A 130 8.27 -2.59 16.66
N GLU A 131 7.86 -2.48 17.93
CA GLU A 131 7.22 -1.30 18.50
C GLU A 131 8.11 -0.04 18.42
N GLU A 132 9.40 -0.17 18.70
CA GLU A 132 10.36 0.94 18.64
C GLU A 132 10.54 1.48 17.22
N GLN A 133 10.68 0.57 16.25
CA GLN A 133 10.80 0.94 14.82
C GLN A 133 9.53 1.64 14.31
N TYR A 134 8.34 1.11 14.67
CA TYR A 134 7.08 1.77 14.35
C TYR A 134 7.01 3.17 14.94
N HIS A 135 7.33 3.32 16.21
CA HIS A 135 7.30 4.60 16.91
C HIS A 135 8.23 5.63 16.24
N ASN A 136 9.46 5.22 15.93
CA ASN A 136 10.41 6.07 15.22
C ASN A 136 9.87 6.50 13.85
N LEU A 137 9.28 5.57 13.08
CA LEU A 137 8.73 5.89 11.77
C LEU A 137 7.51 6.81 11.88
N SER A 138 6.59 6.56 12.82
CA SER A 138 5.36 7.33 13.00
C SER A 138 5.59 8.78 13.41
N HIS A 139 6.66 9.06 14.16
CA HIS A 139 7.07 10.43 14.49
C HIS A 139 7.61 11.21 13.29
N ARG A 140 8.13 10.51 12.29
CA ARG A 140 8.77 11.13 11.12
C ARG A 140 7.87 11.22 9.90
N LEU A 141 6.82 10.39 9.87
CA LEU A 141 5.86 10.33 8.77
C LEU A 141 4.43 10.44 9.30
N ASN A 142 3.75 11.54 8.96
CA ASN A 142 2.32 11.69 9.25
C ASN A 142 1.47 10.97 8.18
N LYS A 143 1.52 9.62 8.19
CA LYS A 143 0.77 8.75 7.28
C LYS A 143 0.03 7.69 8.07
N LYS A 144 -1.05 7.14 7.52
CA LYS A 144 -1.71 5.96 8.08
C LYS A 144 -0.80 4.76 7.94
N MET A 145 -0.68 3.97 9.00
CA MET A 145 0.20 2.80 9.05
C MET A 145 -0.53 1.64 9.70
N ILE A 146 -0.39 0.46 9.11
CA ILE A 146 -0.89 -0.81 9.65
C ILE A 146 0.30 -1.77 9.73
N LEU A 147 0.46 -2.43 10.85
CA LEU A 147 1.44 -3.49 11.02
C LEU A 147 0.81 -4.85 10.76
N ILE A 148 1.60 -5.78 10.26
CA ILE A 148 1.21 -7.19 10.11
C ILE A 148 2.04 -8.01 11.09
N ASP A 149 1.36 -8.85 11.87
CA ASP A 149 1.94 -9.76 12.86
C ASP A 149 2.93 -9.07 13.84
N ALA A 150 2.58 -7.85 14.24
CA ALA A 150 3.35 -7.12 15.24
C ALA A 150 2.62 -7.15 16.58
N TYR A 151 3.22 -7.77 17.59
CA TYR A 151 2.62 -7.92 18.91
C TYR A 151 3.26 -6.94 19.91
N PRO A 152 2.54 -5.86 20.28
CA PRO A 152 3.08 -4.88 21.21
C PRO A 152 3.30 -5.49 22.59
N LYS A 153 4.43 -5.18 23.21
CA LYS A 153 4.73 -5.55 24.58
C LYS A 153 4.55 -4.37 25.57
N GLY A 154 4.26 -3.18 25.02
CA GLY A 154 4.19 -1.92 25.77
C GLY A 154 2.83 -1.25 25.73
N THR A 155 2.82 0.05 26.02
CA THR A 155 1.62 0.89 26.11
C THR A 155 1.25 1.59 24.79
N TYR A 156 2.02 1.40 23.75
CA TYR A 156 1.78 2.07 22.48
C TYR A 156 0.63 1.42 21.72
N THR A 157 -0.26 2.25 21.22
CA THR A 157 -1.37 1.82 20.38
C THR A 157 -1.01 1.98 18.90
N PHE A 158 -1.08 0.92 18.13
CA PHE A 158 -1.00 0.96 16.69
C PHE A 158 -2.03 0.00 16.08
N GLN A 159 -2.34 0.20 14.81
CA GLN A 159 -3.20 -0.74 14.09
C GLN A 159 -2.37 -1.96 13.69
N ASN A 160 -2.82 -3.13 14.07
CA ASN A 160 -2.20 -4.40 13.74
C ASN A 160 -3.23 -5.36 13.14
N VAL A 161 -2.80 -6.11 12.15
CA VAL A 161 -3.52 -7.25 11.60
C VAL A 161 -2.67 -8.49 11.85
N GLY A 162 -3.19 -9.45 12.57
CA GLY A 162 -2.49 -10.68 12.92
C GLY A 162 -3.45 -11.70 13.49
N ILE A 163 -2.95 -12.90 13.78
CA ILE A 163 -3.70 -13.98 14.41
C ILE A 163 -3.41 -14.01 15.92
N ASP A 164 -4.28 -14.62 16.70
CA ASP A 164 -4.06 -14.83 18.14
C ASP A 164 -3.16 -16.06 18.38
N ASP A 165 -1.88 -15.90 18.09
CA ASP A 165 -0.85 -16.94 18.26
C ASP A 165 -0.74 -17.44 19.71
N TYR A 166 -0.94 -16.52 20.67
CA TYR A 166 -0.88 -16.90 22.08
C TYR A 166 -2.01 -17.87 22.43
N SER A 167 -3.25 -17.55 22.06
CA SER A 167 -4.40 -18.43 22.30
C SER A 167 -4.25 -19.77 21.57
N GLY A 168 -3.79 -19.74 20.32
CA GLY A 168 -3.53 -20.94 19.53
C GLY A 168 -2.48 -21.84 20.18
N GLY A 169 -1.35 -21.26 20.58
CA GLY A 169 -0.28 -21.99 21.28
C GLY A 169 -0.72 -22.54 22.63
N TYR A 170 -1.50 -21.78 23.39
CA TYR A 170 -2.05 -22.22 24.67
C TYR A 170 -2.99 -23.42 24.50
N GLN A 171 -3.92 -23.36 23.57
CA GLN A 171 -4.87 -24.44 23.27
C GLN A 171 -4.15 -25.75 22.87
N ILE A 172 -3.13 -25.65 22.02
CA ILE A 172 -2.31 -26.81 21.65
C ILE A 172 -1.57 -27.36 22.87
N GLY A 173 -1.03 -26.50 23.73
CA GLY A 173 -0.37 -26.90 24.98
C GLY A 173 -1.32 -27.64 25.92
N GLU A 174 -2.53 -27.16 26.12
CA GLU A 174 -3.56 -27.84 26.93
C GLU A 174 -3.96 -29.18 26.33
N TYR A 175 -4.14 -29.22 25.01
CA TYR A 175 -4.47 -30.48 24.32
C TYR A 175 -3.37 -31.56 24.53
N LEU A 176 -2.11 -31.20 24.30
CA LEU A 176 -0.98 -32.11 24.50
C LEU A 176 -0.86 -32.55 25.96
N TYR A 177 -1.05 -31.64 26.91
CA TYR A 177 -1.06 -31.99 28.33
C TYR A 177 -2.20 -32.98 28.68
N SER A 178 -3.40 -32.78 28.15
CA SER A 178 -4.54 -33.71 28.33
C SER A 178 -4.27 -35.10 27.75
N CYS A 179 -3.46 -35.20 26.69
CA CYS A 179 -2.99 -36.44 26.11
C CYS A 179 -1.87 -37.12 26.89
N GLY A 180 -1.43 -36.53 28.03
CA GLY A 180 -0.41 -37.11 28.92
C GLY A 180 1.03 -36.74 28.57
N TYR A 181 1.26 -35.88 27.58
CA TYR A 181 2.59 -35.38 27.24
C TYR A 181 3.07 -34.36 28.29
N LYS A 182 4.30 -34.54 28.78
CA LYS A 182 4.88 -33.69 29.85
C LYS A 182 6.09 -32.86 29.39
N LEU A 183 6.57 -33.10 28.18
CA LEU A 183 7.72 -32.40 27.60
C LEU A 183 7.32 -31.64 26.35
N SER A 184 7.83 -30.43 26.21
CA SER A 184 7.63 -29.59 25.02
C SER A 184 8.56 -30.03 23.89
N LEU A 185 8.06 -30.03 22.65
CA LEU A 185 8.82 -30.27 21.43
C LEU A 185 9.85 -29.19 21.09
N ILE A 186 9.89 -28.09 21.84
CA ILE A 186 10.77 -26.93 21.58
C ILE A 186 12.23 -27.19 22.01
N HIS A 187 12.51 -28.30 22.65
CA HIS A 187 13.83 -28.64 23.17
C HIS A 187 14.55 -29.72 22.37
N ILE A 188 14.28 -29.82 21.08
CA ILE A 188 15.04 -30.66 20.16
C ILE A 188 16.08 -29.84 19.43
#